data_31112b92ea03da023b4f7b18e46afe53
#
_entry.id   31112b92ea03da023b4f7b18e46afe53
#
_cell.length_a   1.000
_cell.length_b   1.000
_cell.length_c   1.000
_cell.angle_alpha   90.00
_cell.angle_beta   90.00
_cell.angle_gamma   90.00
#
_symmetry.space_group_name_H-M   'P 1'
#
loop_
_entity.id
_entity.type
_entity.pdbx_description
1 polymer ?
#
loop_
_entity_poly.entity_id
_entity_poly.type
_entity_poly.pdbx_seq_one_letter_code
_entity_poly.pdbx_strand_id
1 'polypeptide(L)'
;MPERTRYQKLVTDAKKHVIEISPQDAAAKLNSGEAVIVDVRDKDEWDEGHIPGATQMSRGTIELDIEEKIADPNAMVICHCGGGRSALAAESLQKMGYKNVRSMAGGLKAWKAARLPTTS
;
A
#
# COMPACT_ATOMS: atom_id res chain seq x y z
N MET A 1 12.51 -20.67 -2.32
CA MET A 1 13.14 -20.32 -3.60
C MET A 1 14.05 -19.12 -3.44
N PRO A 2 15.26 -19.18 -3.97
CA PRO A 2 16.10 -17.99 -3.96
C PRO A 2 15.50 -16.91 -4.84
N GLU A 3 15.77 -15.66 -4.51
CA GLU A 3 15.37 -14.52 -5.31
C GLU A 3 16.04 -14.61 -6.69
N ARG A 4 15.27 -14.30 -7.72
CA ARG A 4 15.75 -14.39 -9.11
C ARG A 4 16.26 -13.08 -9.65
N THR A 5 15.84 -11.95 -9.06
CA THR A 5 16.19 -10.63 -9.55
C THR A 5 16.58 -9.74 -8.36
N ARG A 6 17.31 -8.69 -8.67
CA ARG A 6 17.66 -7.68 -7.67
C ARG A 6 16.41 -6.99 -7.11
N TYR A 7 15.41 -6.80 -7.96
CA TYR A 7 14.13 -6.23 -7.54
C TYR A 7 13.45 -7.13 -6.50
N GLN A 8 13.36 -8.43 -6.79
CA GLN A 8 12.74 -9.39 -5.86
C GLN A 8 13.47 -9.40 -4.52
N LYS A 9 14.79 -9.28 -4.55
CA LYS A 9 15.59 -9.21 -3.33
C LYS A 9 15.26 -7.95 -2.53
N LEU A 10 15.14 -6.79 -3.20
CA LEU A 10 14.74 -5.54 -2.54
C LEU A 10 13.39 -5.69 -1.86
N VAL A 11 12.43 -6.29 -2.54
CA VAL A 11 11.09 -6.50 -2.00
C VAL A 11 11.13 -7.45 -0.79
N THR A 12 11.85 -8.55 -0.90
CA THR A 12 11.98 -9.50 0.21
C THR A 12 12.60 -8.83 1.43
N ASP A 13 13.64 -8.03 1.22
CA ASP A 13 14.30 -7.32 2.31
C ASP A 13 13.36 -6.27 2.94
N ALA A 14 12.62 -5.54 2.12
CA ALA A 14 11.66 -4.55 2.61
C ALA A 14 10.57 -5.21 3.47
N LYS A 15 10.09 -6.36 3.06
CA LYS A 15 9.05 -7.10 3.80
C LYS A 15 9.48 -7.49 5.21
N LYS A 16 10.77 -7.59 5.46
CA LYS A 16 11.28 -7.89 6.81
C LYS A 16 11.07 -6.75 7.79
N HIS A 17 10.87 -5.54 7.28
CA HIS A 17 10.74 -4.32 8.10
C HIS A 17 9.34 -3.74 8.09
N VAL A 18 8.41 -4.35 7.35
CA VAL A 18 7.06 -3.84 7.14
C VAL A 18 6.05 -4.84 7.68
N ILE A 19 5.05 -4.33 8.39
CA ILE A 19 3.95 -5.16 8.88
C ILE A 19 2.94 -5.32 7.75
N GLU A 20 2.55 -6.57 7.46
CA GLU A 20 1.51 -6.86 6.49
C GLU A 20 0.14 -6.93 7.15
N ILE A 21 -0.89 -6.56 6.39
CA ILE A 21 -2.29 -6.63 6.83
C ILE A 21 -3.09 -7.36 5.75
N SER A 22 -4.09 -8.13 6.15
CA SER A 22 -4.96 -8.82 5.20
C SER A 22 -5.91 -7.84 4.51
N PRO A 23 -6.44 -8.19 3.32
CA PRO A 23 -7.47 -7.35 2.68
C PRO A 23 -8.69 -7.13 3.56
N GLN A 24 -9.15 -8.16 4.28
CA GLN A 24 -10.31 -8.06 5.16
C GLN A 24 -10.07 -7.07 6.30
N ASP A 25 -8.91 -7.13 6.94
CA ASP A 25 -8.56 -6.20 8.02
C ASP A 25 -8.36 -4.78 7.48
N ALA A 26 -7.76 -4.65 6.30
CA ALA A 26 -7.60 -3.35 5.65
C ALA A 26 -8.97 -2.72 5.36
N ALA A 27 -9.91 -3.51 4.84
CA ALA A 27 -11.26 -3.03 4.56
C ALA A 27 -11.97 -2.57 5.83
N ALA A 28 -11.85 -3.33 6.92
CA ALA A 28 -12.46 -2.97 8.19
C ALA A 28 -11.92 -1.64 8.71
N LYS A 29 -10.61 -1.44 8.63
CA LYS A 29 -9.97 -0.20 9.10
C LYS A 29 -10.29 1.00 8.22
N LEU A 30 -10.40 0.78 6.91
CA LEU A 30 -10.82 1.84 5.99
C LEU A 30 -12.25 2.26 6.30
N ASN A 31 -13.15 1.30 6.45
CA ASN A 31 -14.57 1.57 6.68
C ASN A 31 -14.84 2.23 8.05
N SER A 32 -14.03 1.91 9.05
CA SER A 32 -14.16 2.52 10.39
C SER A 32 -13.53 3.91 10.48
N GLY A 33 -12.80 4.33 9.45
CA GLY A 33 -12.07 5.59 9.47
C GLY A 33 -10.75 5.55 10.21
N GLU A 34 -10.31 4.35 10.65
CA GLU A 34 -9.04 4.21 11.37
C GLU A 34 -7.83 4.31 10.46
N ALA A 35 -7.98 4.02 9.16
CA ALA A 35 -6.85 3.96 8.25
C ALA A 35 -7.18 4.60 6.91
N VAL A 36 -6.12 5.04 6.23
CA VAL A 36 -6.15 5.49 4.84
C VAL A 36 -5.48 4.41 3.99
N ILE A 37 -6.12 4.01 2.90
CA ILE A 37 -5.50 3.10 1.94
C ILE A 37 -4.89 3.91 0.80
N VAL A 38 -3.61 3.66 0.54
CA VAL A 38 -2.87 4.33 -0.54
C VAL A 38 -2.55 3.30 -1.61
N ASP A 39 -3.04 3.56 -2.82
CA ASP A 39 -2.74 2.75 -4.00
C ASP A 39 -1.45 3.28 -4.62
N VAL A 40 -0.39 2.49 -4.56
CA VAL A 40 0.93 2.93 -5.04
C VAL A 40 1.20 2.50 -6.48
N ARG A 41 0.17 2.03 -7.17
CA ARG A 41 0.25 1.74 -8.60
C ARG A 41 0.23 3.05 -9.39
N ASP A 42 0.56 2.96 -10.66
CA ASP A 42 0.51 4.13 -11.54
C ASP A 42 -0.94 4.49 -11.87
N LYS A 43 -1.14 5.72 -12.33
CA LYS A 43 -2.46 6.28 -12.58
C LYS A 43 -3.28 5.49 -13.59
N ASP A 44 -2.65 4.96 -14.65
CA ASP A 44 -3.35 4.17 -15.65
C ASP A 44 -3.88 2.86 -15.07
N GLU A 45 -3.13 2.23 -14.17
CA GLU A 45 -3.62 1.05 -13.44
C GLU A 45 -4.80 1.41 -12.54
N TRP A 46 -4.70 2.54 -11.85
CA TRP A 46 -5.78 3.06 -10.99
C TRP A 46 -7.06 3.28 -11.80
N ASP A 47 -6.94 3.87 -12.97
CA ASP A 47 -8.10 4.17 -13.82
C ASP A 47 -8.83 2.93 -14.30
N GLU A 48 -8.16 1.79 -14.39
CA GLU A 48 -8.77 0.51 -14.78
C GLU A 48 -9.59 -0.12 -13.66
N GLY A 49 -9.34 0.27 -12.42
CA GLY A 49 -10.07 -0.24 -11.26
C GLY A 49 -9.26 -0.07 -10.01
N HIS A 50 -9.92 0.32 -8.93
CA HIS A 50 -9.26 0.59 -7.65
C HIS A 50 -10.23 0.40 -6.48
N ILE A 51 -9.69 0.46 -5.27
CA ILE A 51 -10.47 0.35 -4.04
C ILE A 51 -11.22 1.66 -3.79
N PRO A 52 -12.57 1.63 -3.62
CA PRO A 52 -13.30 2.85 -3.29
C PRO A 52 -12.79 3.45 -1.97
N GLY A 53 -12.57 4.75 -1.97
CA GLY A 53 -12.07 5.45 -0.79
C GLY A 53 -10.55 5.48 -0.66
N ALA A 54 -9.82 4.74 -1.51
CA ALA A 54 -8.36 4.80 -1.52
C ALA A 54 -7.86 6.07 -2.19
N THR A 55 -6.62 6.42 -1.91
CA THR A 55 -5.95 7.57 -2.53
C THR A 55 -4.80 7.05 -3.40
N GLN A 56 -4.71 7.52 -4.63
CA GLN A 56 -3.65 7.12 -5.53
C GLN A 56 -2.42 8.01 -5.31
N MET A 57 -1.27 7.37 -5.07
CA MET A 57 0.03 8.03 -5.03
C MET A 57 1.06 7.05 -5.56
N SER A 58 1.58 7.28 -6.76
CA SER A 58 2.52 6.37 -7.41
C SER A 58 3.77 6.12 -6.55
N ARG A 59 4.27 4.89 -6.58
CA ARG A 59 5.46 4.52 -5.80
C ARG A 59 6.63 5.48 -6.07
N GLY A 60 6.78 5.93 -7.31
CA GLY A 60 7.90 6.79 -7.70
C GLY A 60 7.85 8.19 -7.14
N THR A 61 6.69 8.66 -6.69
CA THR A 61 6.53 10.04 -6.21
C THR A 61 5.88 10.13 -4.83
N ILE A 62 5.61 9.00 -4.17
CA ILE A 62 4.88 9.00 -2.91
C ILE A 62 5.57 9.84 -1.84
N GLU A 63 6.90 9.82 -1.80
CA GLU A 63 7.64 10.60 -0.81
C GLU A 63 7.43 12.10 -0.97
N LEU A 64 7.17 12.56 -2.19
CA LEU A 64 6.88 13.98 -2.46
C LEU A 64 5.44 14.35 -2.10
N ASP A 65 4.52 13.41 -2.27
CA ASP A 65 3.08 13.71 -2.25
C ASP A 65 2.42 13.47 -0.90
N ILE A 66 2.95 12.54 -0.11
CA ILE A 66 2.22 12.04 1.06
C ILE A 66 2.00 13.08 2.14
N GLU A 67 2.98 13.95 2.38
CA GLU A 67 2.87 14.94 3.46
C GLU A 67 1.73 15.92 3.23
N GLU A 68 1.43 16.23 1.98
CA GLU A 68 0.31 17.13 1.66
C GLU A 68 -1.05 16.47 1.91
N LYS A 69 -1.14 15.16 1.71
CA LYS A 69 -2.40 14.42 1.79
C LYS A 69 -2.61 13.78 3.15
N ILE A 70 -1.54 13.34 3.79
CA ILE A 70 -1.58 12.67 5.10
C ILE A 70 -0.47 13.29 5.94
N ALA A 71 -0.77 14.42 6.55
CA ALA A 71 0.24 15.17 7.30
C ALA A 71 0.60 14.53 8.65
N ASP A 72 -0.33 13.79 9.26
CA ASP A 72 -0.13 13.20 10.58
C ASP A 72 0.78 11.97 10.50
N PRO A 73 1.99 12.02 11.10
CA PRO A 73 2.90 10.87 11.06
C PRO A 73 2.41 9.65 11.86
N ASN A 74 1.38 9.82 12.67
CA ASN A 74 0.79 8.72 13.44
C ASN A 74 -0.43 8.11 12.76
N ALA A 75 -0.90 8.68 11.64
CA ALA A 75 -2.02 8.12 10.89
C ALA A 75 -1.68 6.71 10.40
N MET A 76 -2.66 5.81 10.44
CA MET A 76 -2.47 4.49 9.87
C MET A 76 -2.56 4.57 8.36
N VAL A 77 -1.49 4.22 7.69
CA VAL A 77 -1.39 4.23 6.23
C VAL A 77 -1.21 2.79 5.75
N ILE A 78 -2.11 2.34 4.89
CA ILE A 78 -2.05 1.00 4.31
C ILE A 78 -1.72 1.12 2.84
N CYS A 79 -0.52 0.69 2.45
CA CYS A 79 -0.08 0.71 1.06
C CYS A 79 -0.48 -0.58 0.36
N HIS A 80 -0.94 -0.49 -0.89
CA HIS A 80 -1.17 -1.68 -1.69
C HIS A 80 -0.80 -1.44 -3.16
N CYS A 81 -0.55 -2.53 -3.86
CA CYS A 81 -0.27 -2.52 -5.30
C CYS A 81 -0.59 -3.89 -5.89
N GLY A 82 -0.07 -4.18 -7.08
CA GLY A 82 -0.19 -5.48 -7.70
C GLY A 82 1.03 -6.37 -7.56
N GLY A 83 2.02 -5.97 -6.75
CA GLY A 83 3.28 -6.73 -6.60
C GLY A 83 4.06 -6.25 -5.40
N GLY A 84 5.36 -5.99 -5.56
CA GLY A 84 6.24 -5.61 -4.47
C GLY A 84 6.33 -4.13 -4.17
N ARG A 85 5.71 -3.27 -4.97
CA ARG A 85 5.82 -1.82 -4.82
C ARG A 85 5.31 -1.32 -3.47
N SER A 86 4.28 -1.95 -2.92
CA SER A 86 3.71 -1.53 -1.64
C SER A 86 4.66 -1.73 -0.46
N ALA A 87 5.44 -2.82 -0.46
CA ALA A 87 6.43 -3.06 0.59
C ALA A 87 7.54 -2.02 0.54
N LEU A 88 8.01 -1.68 -0.67
CA LEU A 88 9.02 -0.64 -0.85
C LEU A 88 8.49 0.72 -0.44
N ALA A 89 7.26 1.05 -0.80
CA ALA A 89 6.63 2.30 -0.41
C ALA A 89 6.49 2.40 1.11
N ALA A 90 5.98 1.34 1.73
CA ALA A 90 5.80 1.32 3.19
C ALA A 90 7.13 1.50 3.92
N GLU A 91 8.21 0.85 3.46
CA GLU A 91 9.53 1.02 4.04
C GLU A 91 10.02 2.46 3.91
N SER A 92 9.83 3.09 2.75
CA SER A 92 10.20 4.49 2.54
C SER A 92 9.44 5.43 3.48
N LEU A 93 8.15 5.20 3.66
CA LEU A 93 7.33 6.03 4.55
C LEU A 93 7.80 5.91 5.99
N GLN A 94 8.21 4.72 6.42
CA GLN A 94 8.79 4.55 7.76
C GLN A 94 10.05 5.39 7.93
N LYS A 95 10.90 5.44 6.91
CA LYS A 95 12.11 6.26 6.93
C LYS A 95 11.80 7.76 7.01
N MET A 96 10.64 8.16 6.51
CA MET A 96 10.19 9.54 6.59
C MET A 96 9.58 9.90 7.95
N GLY A 97 9.39 8.92 8.83
CA GLY A 97 8.84 9.15 10.16
C GLY A 97 7.38 8.75 10.35
N TYR A 98 6.75 8.17 9.33
CA TYR A 98 5.41 7.59 9.48
C TYR A 98 5.52 6.32 10.32
N LYS A 99 4.82 6.31 11.45
CA LYS A 99 5.01 5.28 12.49
C LYS A 99 4.03 4.11 12.39
N ASN A 100 2.97 4.27 11.62
CA ASN A 100 1.87 3.31 11.61
C ASN A 100 1.54 2.90 10.18
N VAL A 101 2.52 2.31 9.50
CA VAL A 101 2.42 1.94 8.09
C VAL A 101 2.28 0.44 7.95
N ARG A 102 1.41 0.02 7.04
CA ARG A 102 1.18 -1.40 6.70
C ARG A 102 1.29 -1.59 5.19
N SER A 103 1.56 -2.82 4.77
CA SER A 103 1.47 -3.23 3.38
C SER A 103 0.37 -4.28 3.27
N MET A 104 -0.60 -4.09 2.37
CA MET A 104 -1.69 -5.05 2.22
C MET A 104 -1.20 -6.27 1.44
N ALA A 105 -1.33 -7.43 2.07
CA ALA A 105 -0.87 -8.69 1.49
C ALA A 105 -1.65 -9.03 0.23
N GLY A 106 -0.91 -9.41 -0.83
CA GLY A 106 -1.51 -9.87 -2.09
C GLY A 106 -2.11 -8.80 -2.98
N GLY A 107 -2.10 -7.54 -2.55
CA GLY A 107 -2.53 -6.40 -3.37
C GLY A 107 -3.99 -6.47 -3.83
N LEU A 108 -4.27 -5.82 -4.96
CA LEU A 108 -5.63 -5.74 -5.49
C LEU A 108 -6.20 -7.11 -5.85
N LYS A 109 -5.37 -8.02 -6.30
CA LYS A 109 -5.82 -9.39 -6.63
C LYS A 109 -6.40 -10.09 -5.40
N ALA A 110 -5.72 -10.01 -4.27
CA ALA A 110 -6.21 -10.61 -3.02
C ALA A 110 -7.45 -9.89 -2.50
N TRP A 111 -7.53 -8.57 -2.67
CA TRP A 111 -8.71 -7.79 -2.33
C TRP A 111 -9.94 -8.30 -3.09
N LYS A 112 -9.80 -8.48 -4.41
CA LYS A 112 -10.89 -9.01 -5.24
C LYS A 112 -11.25 -10.45 -4.88
N ALA A 113 -10.24 -11.28 -4.59
CA ALA A 113 -10.48 -12.68 -4.18
C ALA A 113 -11.25 -12.75 -2.86
N ALA A 114 -11.12 -11.75 -2.00
CA ALA A 114 -11.89 -11.64 -0.76
C ALA A 114 -13.30 -11.06 -1.00
N ARG A 115 -13.67 -10.81 -2.25
CA ARG A 115 -14.97 -10.27 -2.66
C ARG A 115 -15.24 -8.86 -2.12
N LEU A 116 -14.18 -8.09 -1.95
CA LEU A 116 -14.28 -6.70 -1.52
C LEU A 116 -14.49 -5.80 -2.74
N PRO A 117 -15.16 -4.64 -2.58
CA PRO A 117 -15.58 -3.83 -3.71
C PRO A 117 -14.45 -3.11 -4.41
N THR A 118 -14.59 -2.93 -5.73
CA THR A 118 -13.74 -2.07 -6.54
C THR A 118 -14.60 -1.14 -7.38
N THR A 119 -14.00 -0.06 -7.86
CA THR A 119 -14.64 0.92 -8.73
C THR A 119 -13.64 1.38 -9.78
N SER A 120 -14.11 2.10 -10.78
CA SER A 120 -13.22 2.65 -11.82
C SER A 120 -13.52 4.12 -12.07
#